data_adbc5dc02d9ab869a70bb5349a5ab89a
#
_entry.id   adbc5dc02d9ab869a70bb5349a5ab89a
#
_cell.length_a   1.000
_cell.length_b   1.000
_cell.length_c   1.000
_cell.angle_alpha   90.00
_cell.angle_beta   90.00
_cell.angle_gamma   90.00
#
_symmetry.space_group_name_H-M   'P 1'
#
loop_
_entity.id
_entity.type
_entity.pdbx_description
1 polymer ?
#
loop_
_entity_poly.entity_id
_entity_poly.type
_entity_poly.pdbx_seq_one_letter_code
_entity_poly.pdbx_strand_id
1 'polypeptide(L)'
;LSCDVVICPPFTAIERAVALTKNTAIEVGAQTMDYHDAGAFTGEISPLMLTEVGVNYVIIGHSERREYYGETDETVNAKIKSAFHHNLNPIVCVGESSEQRETGHTIDWITSQLKGALTDIPKEQVSQLIIAYEPIWAIGTGKTATADQAEEVCKEIRNYIRSLYDNETADAVRIQYGGSVKSENALEILGEPNIDG
;
A
#
# COMPACT_ATOMS: atom_id res chain seq x y z
N LEU A 1 -9.55 -20.25 -2.10
CA LEU A 1 -9.50 -18.94 -2.78
C LEU A 1 -8.35 -18.96 -3.77
N SER A 2 -8.55 -18.42 -4.94
CA SER A 2 -7.51 -18.27 -5.97
C SER A 2 -6.71 -16.96 -5.83
N CYS A 3 -6.91 -16.23 -4.73
CA CYS A 3 -6.25 -14.96 -4.40
C CYS A 3 -5.81 -14.96 -2.94
N ASP A 4 -4.81 -14.13 -2.65
CA ASP A 4 -4.41 -13.83 -1.27
C ASP A 4 -5.41 -12.86 -0.65
N VAL A 5 -5.72 -13.05 0.63
CA VAL A 5 -6.64 -12.21 1.38
C VAL A 5 -5.93 -11.69 2.62
N VAL A 6 -5.84 -10.37 2.75
CA VAL A 6 -5.25 -9.71 3.92
C VAL A 6 -6.29 -8.83 4.57
N ILE A 7 -6.46 -8.95 5.88
CA ILE A 7 -7.30 -8.05 6.68
C ILE A 7 -6.42 -7.17 7.56
N CYS A 8 -6.71 -5.88 7.61
CA CYS A 8 -5.93 -4.91 8.38
C CYS A 8 -6.81 -4.23 9.45
N PRO A 9 -7.07 -4.89 10.58
CA PRO A 9 -7.88 -4.34 11.65
C PRO A 9 -7.11 -3.26 12.46
N PRO A 10 -7.80 -2.45 13.29
CA PRO A 10 -7.15 -1.59 14.25
C PRO A 10 -6.24 -2.37 15.20
N PHE A 11 -5.19 -1.75 15.74
CA PHE A 11 -4.21 -2.41 16.63
C PHE A 11 -4.83 -3.21 17.76
N THR A 12 -5.90 -2.69 18.38
CA THR A 12 -6.61 -3.33 19.49
C THR A 12 -7.32 -4.64 19.12
N ALA A 13 -7.48 -4.92 17.83
CA ALA A 13 -8.14 -6.14 17.35
C ALA A 13 -7.17 -7.12 16.65
N ILE A 14 -5.90 -6.76 16.46
CA ILE A 14 -4.91 -7.55 15.71
C ILE A 14 -4.73 -8.95 16.36
N GLU A 15 -4.43 -9.02 17.64
CA GLU A 15 -4.18 -10.29 18.34
C GLU A 15 -5.37 -11.25 18.19
N ARG A 16 -6.59 -10.73 18.32
CA ARG A 16 -7.81 -11.53 18.13
C ARG A 16 -7.98 -11.97 16.67
N ALA A 17 -7.68 -11.09 15.70
CA ALA A 17 -7.75 -11.42 14.28
C ALA A 17 -6.77 -12.54 13.94
N VAL A 18 -5.51 -12.45 14.38
CA VAL A 18 -4.49 -13.48 14.18
C VAL A 18 -4.94 -14.82 14.79
N ALA A 19 -5.48 -14.81 16.01
CA ALA A 19 -5.97 -16.02 16.64
C ALA A 19 -7.13 -16.70 15.86
N LEU A 20 -8.02 -15.91 15.26
CA LEU A 20 -9.17 -16.40 14.49
C LEU A 20 -8.78 -16.87 13.07
N THR A 21 -7.73 -16.32 12.48
CA THR A 21 -7.30 -16.65 11.11
C THR A 21 -6.22 -17.74 11.04
N LYS A 22 -5.68 -18.18 12.17
CA LYS A 22 -4.52 -19.09 12.29
C LYS A 22 -4.57 -20.35 11.40
N ASN A 23 -5.77 -20.88 11.13
CA ASN A 23 -5.94 -22.08 10.32
C ASN A 23 -6.70 -21.81 9.01
N THR A 24 -6.62 -20.60 8.52
CA THR A 24 -7.25 -20.15 7.26
C THR A 24 -6.20 -19.63 6.30
N ALA A 25 -6.61 -19.31 5.08
CA ALA A 25 -5.77 -18.64 4.09
C ALA A 25 -5.84 -17.09 4.22
N ILE A 26 -6.37 -16.58 5.34
CA ILE A 26 -6.48 -15.13 5.57
C ILE A 26 -5.28 -14.68 6.38
N GLU A 27 -4.54 -13.72 5.83
CA GLU A 27 -3.41 -13.07 6.48
C GLU A 27 -3.85 -11.82 7.26
N VAL A 28 -3.06 -11.42 8.23
CA VAL A 28 -3.34 -10.23 9.04
C VAL A 28 -2.26 -9.19 8.82
N GLY A 29 -2.69 -7.95 8.56
CA GLY A 29 -1.85 -6.77 8.44
C GLY A 29 -2.14 -5.73 9.52
N ALA A 30 -1.21 -4.81 9.71
CA ALA A 30 -1.41 -3.61 10.51
C ALA A 30 -1.72 -2.39 9.64
N GLN A 31 -2.48 -1.43 10.15
CA GLN A 31 -2.83 -0.20 9.44
C GLN A 31 -1.68 0.81 9.34
N THR A 32 -0.68 0.68 10.19
CA THR A 32 0.60 1.42 10.19
C THR A 32 1.58 0.75 11.15
N MET A 33 2.80 1.24 11.19
CA MET A 33 3.80 0.93 12.22
C MET A 33 4.76 2.11 12.38
N ASP A 34 5.52 2.14 13.48
CA ASP A 34 6.73 2.95 13.57
C ASP A 34 7.89 2.27 12.83
N TYR A 35 8.91 3.02 12.46
CA TYR A 35 10.13 2.47 11.83
C TYR A 35 11.26 2.21 12.83
N HIS A 36 11.11 2.61 14.09
CA HIS A 36 12.07 2.32 15.17
C HIS A 36 11.74 0.99 15.84
N ASP A 37 12.77 0.24 16.17
CA ASP A 37 12.62 -1.06 16.85
C ASP A 37 12.25 -0.90 18.32
N ALA A 38 12.84 0.09 18.98
CA ALA A 38 12.63 0.40 20.39
C ALA A 38 13.01 1.85 20.68
N GLY A 39 12.55 2.39 21.82
CA GLY A 39 12.87 3.73 22.25
C GLY A 39 11.72 4.41 22.99
N ALA A 40 11.91 5.69 23.31
CA ALA A 40 10.90 6.52 23.98
C ALA A 40 9.91 7.13 22.97
N PHE A 41 9.16 6.27 22.28
CA PHE A 41 8.15 6.63 21.27
C PHE A 41 6.75 6.32 21.80
N THR A 42 6.32 7.06 22.80
CA THR A 42 5.05 6.82 23.49
C THR A 42 3.86 6.74 22.53
N GLY A 43 3.18 5.60 22.53
CA GLY A 43 2.00 5.33 21.70
C GLY A 43 2.29 4.67 20.37
N GLU A 44 3.55 4.59 19.93
CA GLU A 44 3.92 3.92 18.68
C GLU A 44 4.01 2.40 18.84
N ILE A 45 3.75 1.71 17.74
CA ILE A 45 3.84 0.25 17.62
C ILE A 45 5.03 -0.09 16.72
N SER A 46 6.03 -0.77 17.28
CA SER A 46 7.23 -1.15 16.54
C SER A 46 6.97 -2.36 15.62
N PRO A 47 7.82 -2.58 14.60
CA PRO A 47 7.74 -3.79 13.76
C PRO A 47 7.92 -5.08 14.58
N LEU A 48 8.73 -5.06 15.63
CA LEU A 48 8.92 -6.20 16.54
C LEU A 48 7.64 -6.57 17.29
N MET A 49 6.88 -5.58 17.77
CA MET A 49 5.59 -5.82 18.40
C MET A 49 4.59 -6.46 17.43
N LEU A 50 4.60 -6.05 16.16
CA LEU A 50 3.72 -6.60 15.14
C LEU A 50 4.08 -8.05 14.78
N THR A 51 5.36 -8.34 14.59
CA THR A 51 5.81 -9.70 14.28
C THR A 51 5.58 -10.66 15.44
N GLU A 52 5.74 -10.20 16.68
CA GLU A 52 5.49 -11.01 17.89
C GLU A 52 4.03 -11.50 17.97
N VAL A 53 3.07 -10.64 17.59
CA VAL A 53 1.65 -11.02 17.57
C VAL A 53 1.23 -11.77 16.31
N GLY A 54 2.12 -11.94 15.34
CA GLY A 54 1.88 -12.74 14.12
C GLY A 54 1.31 -11.95 12.94
N VAL A 55 1.60 -10.66 12.85
CA VAL A 55 1.28 -9.83 11.68
C VAL A 55 2.30 -10.09 10.57
N ASN A 56 1.84 -10.19 9.33
CA ASN A 56 2.67 -10.44 8.15
C ASN A 56 2.69 -9.26 7.16
N TYR A 57 1.74 -8.34 7.26
CA TYR A 57 1.60 -7.21 6.36
C TYR A 57 1.49 -5.89 7.12
N VAL A 58 1.85 -4.79 6.47
CA VAL A 58 1.66 -3.46 7.05
C VAL A 58 1.33 -2.43 5.96
N ILE A 59 0.29 -1.63 6.20
CA ILE A 59 -0.06 -0.49 5.35
C ILE A 59 0.88 0.66 5.70
N ILE A 60 1.47 1.29 4.69
CA ILE A 60 2.43 2.39 4.83
C ILE A 60 2.03 3.52 3.88
N GLY A 61 2.01 4.75 4.37
CA GLY A 61 1.77 5.92 3.54
C GLY A 61 0.32 6.13 3.12
N HIS A 62 -0.65 5.54 3.84
CA HIS A 62 -2.08 5.76 3.58
C HIS A 62 -2.41 7.26 3.54
N SER A 63 -3.29 7.67 2.64
CA SER A 63 -3.64 9.09 2.44
C SER A 63 -4.06 9.81 3.72
N GLU A 64 -4.86 9.18 4.58
CA GLU A 64 -5.25 9.74 5.87
C GLU A 64 -4.05 9.97 6.80
N ARG A 65 -3.03 9.12 6.74
CA ARG A 65 -1.85 9.30 7.57
C ARG A 65 -0.94 10.40 7.04
N ARG A 66 -0.88 10.58 5.74
CA ARG A 66 -0.20 11.73 5.11
C ARG A 66 -0.89 13.03 5.47
N GLU A 67 -2.23 13.07 5.40
CA GLU A 67 -3.02 14.28 5.64
C GLU A 67 -3.11 14.65 7.13
N TYR A 68 -3.43 13.68 8.00
CA TYR A 68 -3.77 13.97 9.41
C TYR A 68 -2.62 13.75 10.39
N TYR A 69 -1.62 12.95 10.01
CA TYR A 69 -0.54 12.53 10.91
C TYR A 69 0.85 12.88 10.39
N GLY A 70 0.94 13.65 9.30
CA GLY A 70 2.21 14.17 8.79
C GLY A 70 3.16 13.10 8.25
N GLU A 71 2.65 11.97 7.77
CA GLU A 71 3.47 10.94 7.13
C GLU A 71 3.98 11.46 5.79
N THR A 72 5.30 11.47 5.59
CA THR A 72 5.98 11.97 4.38
C THR A 72 6.59 10.83 3.58
N ASP A 73 7.09 11.12 2.37
CA ASP A 73 7.76 10.09 1.56
C ASP A 73 9.04 9.59 2.22
N GLU A 74 9.74 10.42 3.00
CA GLU A 74 10.90 10.02 3.79
C GLU A 74 10.52 9.04 4.91
N THR A 75 9.44 9.32 5.64
CA THR A 75 8.96 8.39 6.68
C THR A 75 8.39 7.12 6.09
N VAL A 76 7.73 7.19 4.94
CA VAL A 76 7.27 6.02 4.17
C VAL A 76 8.46 5.15 3.77
N ASN A 77 9.52 5.73 3.22
CA ASN A 77 10.76 5.01 2.86
C ASN A 77 11.40 4.34 4.08
N ALA A 78 11.51 5.05 5.21
CA ALA A 78 12.04 4.49 6.45
C ALA A 78 11.20 3.29 6.94
N LYS A 79 9.88 3.39 6.86
CA LYS A 79 8.96 2.30 7.22
C LYS A 79 9.08 1.11 6.29
N ILE A 80 9.24 1.31 4.97
CA ILE A 80 9.45 0.23 4.00
C ILE A 80 10.73 -0.55 4.35
N LYS A 81 11.85 0.17 4.58
CA LYS A 81 13.12 -0.44 4.97
C LYS A 81 13.00 -1.25 6.27
N SER A 82 12.34 -0.67 7.28
CA SER A 82 12.09 -1.33 8.55
C SER A 82 11.18 -2.55 8.40
N ALA A 83 10.11 -2.47 7.60
CA ALA A 83 9.22 -3.60 7.34
C ALA A 83 9.98 -4.78 6.74
N PHE A 84 10.78 -4.57 5.70
CA PHE A 84 11.60 -5.64 5.10
C PHE A 84 12.64 -6.19 6.05
N HIS A 85 13.26 -5.35 6.88
CA HIS A 85 14.22 -5.79 7.89
C HIS A 85 13.60 -6.79 8.88
N HIS A 86 12.31 -6.63 9.18
CA HIS A 86 11.55 -7.47 10.11
C HIS A 86 10.64 -8.51 9.42
N ASN A 87 10.83 -8.78 8.13
CA ASN A 87 10.06 -9.75 7.34
C ASN A 87 8.54 -9.43 7.31
N LEU A 88 8.18 -8.16 7.38
CA LEU A 88 6.82 -7.70 7.10
C LEU A 88 6.69 -7.34 5.63
N ASN A 89 5.54 -7.64 5.03
CA ASN A 89 5.23 -7.30 3.64
C ASN A 89 4.58 -5.91 3.58
N PRO A 90 5.25 -4.90 3.00
CA PRO A 90 4.67 -3.56 2.93
C PRO A 90 3.57 -3.46 1.87
N ILE A 91 2.45 -2.82 2.24
CA ILE A 91 1.42 -2.32 1.33
C ILE A 91 1.59 -0.79 1.28
N VAL A 92 2.20 -0.30 0.22
CA VAL A 92 2.60 1.11 0.08
C VAL A 92 1.53 1.87 -0.66
N CYS A 93 0.93 2.87 0.01
CA CYS A 93 -0.13 3.70 -0.57
C CYS A 93 0.45 4.92 -1.29
N VAL A 94 -0.06 5.16 -2.49
CA VAL A 94 0.18 6.36 -3.29
C VAL A 94 -1.15 6.85 -3.85
N GLY A 95 -1.30 8.16 -4.00
CA GLY A 95 -2.56 8.70 -4.49
C GLY A 95 -2.52 10.21 -4.68
N GLU A 96 -3.40 10.72 -5.55
CA GLU A 96 -3.55 12.12 -5.87
C GLU A 96 -4.86 12.70 -5.34
N SER A 97 -4.81 13.98 -5.00
CA SER A 97 -5.98 14.79 -4.63
C SER A 97 -6.82 15.19 -5.84
N SER A 98 -8.02 15.76 -5.59
CA SER A 98 -8.86 16.37 -6.64
C SER A 98 -8.09 17.46 -7.40
N GLU A 99 -7.34 18.30 -6.70
CA GLU A 99 -6.60 19.39 -7.33
C GLU A 99 -5.54 18.86 -8.32
N GLN A 100 -4.76 17.85 -7.91
CA GLN A 100 -3.77 17.24 -8.78
C GLN A 100 -4.42 16.56 -10.00
N ARG A 101 -5.55 15.90 -9.81
CA ARG A 101 -6.31 15.27 -10.89
C ARG A 101 -6.85 16.29 -11.88
N GLU A 102 -7.51 17.34 -11.41
CA GLU A 102 -8.13 18.38 -12.22
C GLU A 102 -7.12 19.24 -12.98
N THR A 103 -5.92 19.42 -12.41
CA THR A 103 -4.83 20.17 -13.04
C THR A 103 -3.92 19.31 -13.92
N GLY A 104 -4.20 18.02 -14.06
CA GLY A 104 -3.42 17.11 -14.92
C GLY A 104 -2.07 16.68 -14.35
N HIS A 105 -1.86 16.80 -13.04
CA HIS A 105 -0.62 16.46 -12.35
C HIS A 105 -0.65 15.07 -11.69
N THR A 106 -1.62 14.24 -11.97
CA THR A 106 -1.78 12.90 -11.37
C THR A 106 -0.50 12.08 -11.45
N ILE A 107 0.01 11.89 -12.66
CA ILE A 107 1.17 11.00 -12.89
C ILE A 107 2.44 11.57 -12.29
N ASP A 108 2.69 12.87 -12.44
CA ASP A 108 3.84 13.55 -11.83
C ASP A 108 3.83 13.40 -10.32
N TRP A 109 2.66 13.52 -9.70
CA TRP A 109 2.50 13.38 -8.26
C TRP A 109 2.76 11.94 -7.79
N ILE A 110 2.10 10.96 -8.41
CA ILE A 110 2.26 9.53 -8.10
C ILE A 110 3.72 9.09 -8.27
N THR A 111 4.37 9.48 -9.36
CA THR A 111 5.78 9.15 -9.60
C THR A 111 6.71 9.82 -8.60
N SER A 112 6.40 11.03 -8.15
CA SER A 112 7.14 11.71 -7.08
C SER A 112 7.05 10.94 -5.75
N GLN A 113 5.85 10.50 -5.35
CA GLN A 113 5.66 9.68 -4.16
C GLN A 113 6.42 8.35 -4.27
N LEU A 114 6.33 7.67 -5.40
CA LEU A 114 7.08 6.42 -5.63
C LEU A 114 8.59 6.63 -5.59
N LYS A 115 9.08 7.72 -6.18
CA LYS A 115 10.50 8.07 -6.15
C LYS A 115 11.01 8.24 -4.72
N GLY A 116 10.28 8.97 -3.88
CA GLY A 116 10.63 9.15 -2.48
C GLY A 116 10.55 7.84 -1.70
N ALA A 117 9.44 7.12 -1.83
CA ALA A 117 9.20 5.86 -1.13
C ALA A 117 10.23 4.77 -1.47
N LEU A 118 10.68 4.68 -2.72
CA LEU A 118 11.56 3.60 -3.21
C LEU A 118 13.06 3.97 -3.21
N THR A 119 13.43 5.14 -2.67
CA THR A 119 14.84 5.56 -2.57
C THR A 119 15.67 4.51 -1.83
N ASP A 120 16.73 3.99 -2.49
CA ASP A 120 17.64 2.99 -1.95
C ASP A 120 16.97 1.67 -1.52
N ILE A 121 15.82 1.32 -2.09
CA ILE A 121 15.22 0.00 -1.92
C ILE A 121 15.73 -0.89 -3.06
N PRO A 122 16.38 -2.05 -2.77
CA PRO A 122 16.89 -2.94 -3.79
C PRO A 122 15.74 -3.63 -4.55
N LYS A 123 15.98 -3.99 -5.81
CA LYS A 123 14.96 -4.58 -6.69
C LYS A 123 14.34 -5.86 -6.15
N GLU A 124 15.10 -6.66 -5.42
CA GLU A 124 14.65 -7.90 -4.79
C GLU A 124 13.59 -7.65 -3.72
N GLN A 125 13.64 -6.49 -3.06
CA GLN A 125 12.61 -6.04 -2.12
C GLN A 125 11.45 -5.40 -2.86
N VAL A 126 11.73 -4.57 -3.87
CA VAL A 126 10.66 -3.93 -4.67
C VAL A 126 9.76 -4.97 -5.34
N SER A 127 10.32 -6.06 -5.85
CA SER A 127 9.53 -7.15 -6.45
C SER A 127 8.54 -7.83 -5.49
N GLN A 128 8.70 -7.62 -4.19
CA GLN A 128 7.81 -8.16 -3.14
C GLN A 128 6.80 -7.13 -2.63
N LEU A 129 6.90 -5.87 -3.09
CA LEU A 129 5.97 -4.83 -2.68
C LEU A 129 4.56 -5.06 -3.20
N ILE A 130 3.62 -4.58 -2.40
CA ILE A 130 2.26 -4.31 -2.85
C ILE A 130 2.12 -2.78 -2.88
N ILE A 131 1.73 -2.22 -4.02
CA ILE A 131 1.44 -0.80 -4.16
C ILE A 131 -0.07 -0.62 -4.26
N ALA A 132 -0.64 0.16 -3.36
CA ALA A 132 -2.06 0.48 -3.35
C ALA A 132 -2.27 1.89 -3.92
N TYR A 133 -2.90 1.97 -5.08
CA TYR A 133 -3.31 3.25 -5.65
C TYR A 133 -4.61 3.75 -5.04
N GLU A 134 -4.56 4.89 -4.38
CA GLU A 134 -5.68 5.55 -3.74
C GLU A 134 -6.11 6.77 -4.57
N PRO A 135 -7.22 6.72 -5.34
CA PRO A 135 -7.81 7.94 -5.91
C PRO A 135 -8.45 8.77 -4.78
N ILE A 136 -7.66 9.62 -4.09
CA ILE A 136 -8.09 10.33 -2.86
C ILE A 136 -9.34 11.18 -3.14
N TRP A 137 -9.44 11.74 -4.35
CA TRP A 137 -10.61 12.48 -4.83
C TRP A 137 -11.92 11.67 -4.88
N ALA A 138 -11.82 10.34 -4.85
CA ALA A 138 -12.97 9.43 -4.85
C ALA A 138 -13.24 8.81 -3.47
N ILE A 139 -12.31 8.90 -2.50
CA ILE A 139 -12.47 8.29 -1.18
C ILE A 139 -13.40 9.15 -0.31
N GLY A 140 -14.49 8.55 0.18
CA GLY A 140 -15.44 9.23 1.08
C GLY A 140 -16.29 10.34 0.44
N THR A 141 -16.17 10.59 -0.86
CA THR A 141 -16.87 11.67 -1.56
C THR A 141 -18.17 11.22 -2.26
N GLY A 142 -18.43 9.92 -2.28
CA GLY A 142 -19.51 9.32 -3.08
C GLY A 142 -19.18 9.17 -4.56
N LYS A 143 -18.02 9.67 -5.02
CA LYS A 143 -17.48 9.42 -6.36
C LYS A 143 -16.73 8.08 -6.33
N THR A 144 -16.67 7.41 -7.48
CA THR A 144 -15.83 6.24 -7.72
C THR A 144 -15.04 6.48 -8.99
N ALA A 145 -13.77 6.06 -9.00
CA ALA A 145 -13.02 6.02 -10.25
C ALA A 145 -13.64 4.96 -11.18
N THR A 146 -13.64 5.22 -12.48
CA THR A 146 -13.94 4.19 -13.47
C THR A 146 -12.79 3.18 -13.56
N ALA A 147 -13.04 1.99 -14.11
CA ALA A 147 -11.99 1.00 -14.33
C ALA A 147 -10.87 1.57 -15.21
N ASP A 148 -11.21 2.27 -16.29
CA ASP A 148 -10.23 2.94 -17.18
C ASP A 148 -9.36 3.96 -16.42
N GLN A 149 -9.96 4.74 -15.50
CA GLN A 149 -9.21 5.72 -14.69
C GLN A 149 -8.26 5.05 -13.69
N ALA A 150 -8.67 3.93 -13.11
CA ALA A 150 -7.84 3.15 -12.22
C ALA A 150 -6.69 2.47 -12.98
N GLU A 151 -7.00 1.85 -14.13
CA GLU A 151 -6.03 1.21 -15.02
C GLU A 151 -4.99 2.20 -15.54
N GLU A 152 -5.39 3.39 -15.97
CA GLU A 152 -4.49 4.45 -16.42
C GLU A 152 -3.36 4.67 -15.40
N VAL A 153 -3.72 4.87 -14.12
CA VAL A 153 -2.73 5.16 -13.08
C VAL A 153 -1.94 3.91 -12.66
N CYS A 154 -2.60 2.76 -12.51
CA CYS A 154 -1.91 1.51 -12.17
C CYS A 154 -0.89 1.11 -13.23
N LYS A 155 -1.21 1.30 -14.51
CA LYS A 155 -0.29 1.10 -15.62
C LYS A 155 0.92 2.04 -15.54
N GLU A 156 0.72 3.32 -15.23
CA GLU A 156 1.82 4.27 -15.11
C GLU A 156 2.69 3.99 -13.87
N ILE A 157 2.11 3.53 -12.76
CA ILE A 157 2.87 3.01 -11.62
C ILE A 157 3.80 1.86 -12.06
N ARG A 158 3.26 0.87 -12.77
CA ARG A 158 4.04 -0.27 -13.28
C ARG A 158 5.13 0.17 -14.27
N ASN A 159 4.81 1.09 -15.18
CA ASN A 159 5.78 1.66 -16.12
C ASN A 159 6.90 2.40 -15.41
N TYR A 160 6.58 3.16 -14.37
CA TYR A 160 7.57 3.88 -13.58
C TYR A 160 8.53 2.92 -12.85
N ILE A 161 8.01 1.86 -12.22
CA ILE A 161 8.84 0.82 -11.60
C ILE A 161 9.75 0.17 -12.64
N ARG A 162 9.23 -0.12 -13.84
CA ARG A 162 10.01 -0.66 -14.96
C ARG A 162 11.16 0.26 -15.36
N SER A 163 10.93 1.56 -15.36
CA SER A 163 11.97 2.55 -15.68
C SER A 163 13.04 2.69 -14.62
N LEU A 164 12.70 2.48 -13.34
CA LEU A 164 13.64 2.57 -12.22
C LEU A 164 14.49 1.31 -12.06
N TYR A 165 13.93 0.16 -12.36
CA TYR A 165 14.55 -1.16 -12.12
C TYR A 165 14.64 -1.95 -13.45
N ASP A 166 13.69 -2.85 -13.68
CA ASP A 166 13.62 -3.68 -14.89
C ASP A 166 12.20 -4.25 -15.10
N ASN A 167 12.02 -4.98 -16.21
CA ASN A 167 10.74 -5.60 -16.55
C ASN A 167 10.34 -6.66 -15.52
N GLU A 168 11.26 -7.49 -15.08
CA GLU A 168 11.01 -8.59 -14.14
C GLU A 168 10.49 -8.05 -12.80
N THR A 169 11.12 -7.00 -12.28
CA THR A 169 10.69 -6.33 -11.06
C THR A 169 9.30 -5.73 -11.22
N ALA A 170 9.07 -5.00 -12.32
CA ALA A 170 7.77 -4.36 -12.58
C ALA A 170 6.62 -5.36 -12.75
N ASP A 171 6.90 -6.51 -13.34
CA ASP A 171 5.90 -7.56 -13.54
C ASP A 171 5.64 -8.37 -12.25
N ALA A 172 6.60 -8.39 -11.31
CA ALA A 172 6.46 -9.05 -10.00
C ALA A 172 5.72 -8.21 -8.95
N VAL A 173 5.84 -6.87 -9.00
CA VAL A 173 5.13 -5.97 -8.07
C VAL A 173 3.62 -6.13 -8.25
N ARG A 174 2.91 -6.30 -7.13
CA ARG A 174 1.44 -6.29 -7.13
C ARG A 174 0.93 -4.86 -7.00
N ILE A 175 0.01 -4.48 -7.86
CA ILE A 175 -0.62 -3.17 -7.83
C ILE A 175 -2.10 -3.36 -7.52
N GLN A 176 -2.56 -2.73 -6.44
CA GLN A 176 -3.94 -2.80 -5.97
C GLN A 176 -4.66 -1.48 -6.21
N TYR A 177 -5.93 -1.56 -6.54
CA TYR A 177 -6.83 -0.42 -6.50
C TYR A 177 -7.33 -0.19 -5.08
N GLY A 178 -6.96 0.94 -4.48
CA GLY A 178 -7.28 1.32 -3.10
C GLY A 178 -8.52 2.22 -2.96
N GLY A 179 -9.34 2.33 -3.99
CA GLY A 179 -10.62 3.05 -3.92
C GLY A 179 -11.79 2.15 -3.50
N SER A 180 -13.01 2.67 -3.65
CA SER A 180 -14.22 1.92 -3.30
C SER A 180 -14.52 0.81 -4.30
N VAL A 181 -14.42 -0.44 -3.85
CA VAL A 181 -14.81 -1.63 -4.60
C VAL A 181 -16.10 -2.21 -4.02
N LYS A 182 -17.06 -2.49 -4.89
CA LYS A 182 -18.37 -3.10 -4.56
C LYS A 182 -18.63 -4.26 -5.52
N SER A 183 -19.62 -5.08 -5.20
CA SER A 183 -20.04 -6.20 -6.06
C SER A 183 -20.33 -5.79 -7.50
N GLU A 184 -20.84 -4.56 -7.69
CA GLU A 184 -21.25 -4.03 -8.99
C GLU A 184 -20.09 -3.63 -9.89
N ASN A 185 -18.95 -3.18 -9.31
CA ASN A 185 -17.79 -2.70 -10.08
C ASN A 185 -16.54 -3.60 -9.95
N ALA A 186 -16.57 -4.60 -9.07
CA ALA A 186 -15.40 -5.44 -8.80
C ALA A 186 -14.89 -6.18 -10.05
N LEU A 187 -15.79 -6.76 -10.85
CA LEU A 187 -15.40 -7.51 -12.06
C LEU A 187 -14.76 -6.62 -13.12
N GLU A 188 -15.23 -5.37 -13.24
CA GLU A 188 -14.71 -4.41 -14.20
C GLU A 188 -13.32 -3.94 -13.76
N ILE A 189 -13.17 -3.49 -12.51
CA ILE A 189 -11.89 -2.98 -11.98
C ILE A 189 -10.83 -4.10 -11.90
N LEU A 190 -11.17 -5.24 -11.33
CA LEU A 190 -10.22 -6.36 -11.15
C LEU A 190 -9.97 -7.15 -12.46
N GLY A 191 -10.67 -6.82 -13.52
CA GLY A 191 -10.44 -7.34 -14.87
C GLY A 191 -9.37 -6.59 -15.65
N GLU A 192 -8.92 -5.44 -15.16
CA GLU A 192 -7.93 -4.61 -15.82
C GLU A 192 -6.51 -5.21 -15.74
N PRO A 193 -5.71 -5.10 -16.83
CA PRO A 193 -4.45 -5.82 -16.96
C PRO A 193 -3.34 -5.39 -15.98
N ASN A 194 -3.41 -4.17 -15.42
CA ASN A 194 -2.41 -3.67 -14.48
C ASN A 194 -2.92 -3.57 -13.03
N ILE A 195 -4.12 -4.10 -12.75
CA ILE A 195 -4.71 -4.16 -11.41
C ILE A 195 -4.70 -5.61 -10.93
N ASP A 196 -3.82 -5.91 -9.98
CA ASP A 196 -3.62 -7.27 -9.42
C ASP A 196 -4.55 -7.57 -8.24
N GLY A 197 -5.23 -6.55 -7.68
CA GLY A 197 -6.12 -6.70 -6.54
C GLY A 197 -6.86 -5.44 -6.14
#